data_667393b6c560c428d78421ed4be3e87c
#
_entry.id   667393b6c560c428d78421ed4be3e87c
#
_cell.length_a   1.000
_cell.length_b   1.000
_cell.length_c   1.000
_cell.angle_alpha   90.00
_cell.angle_beta   90.00
_cell.angle_gamma   90.00
#
_symmetry.space_group_name_H-M   'P 1'
#
loop_
_entity.id
_entity.type
_entity.pdbx_description
1 polymer ?
#
loop_
_entity_poly.entity_id
_entity_poly.type
_entity_poly.pdbx_seq_one_letter_code
_entity_poly.pdbx_strand_id
1 'polypeptide(L)'
;VEKKIFVAIGAAIAIAVAILGLLPNTPTPAPQVTQNEKLGIIVNTPSRAVTLEQLKDAYAEASTRGAGRNNLYLFWDHIEPQQDQYNWRDTDILMSLNKNNNLKVTLYFSIINGRIVGPYPEWMGLPGFGTSLEQKTVKTIDAIISRYGIIDSVIIGGQLDSYFDDEEGSVGLYKEFFQNVYTELKQKHPDIKIGNAFSLNNVLNKNLEHYVMEFSELGDFVVFTYLPVDRIN
;
A
#
# COMPACT_ATOMS: atom_id res chain seq x y z
N VAL A 1 -36.11 -66.98 11.80
CA VAL A 1 -35.65 -66.08 10.69
C VAL A 1 -35.28 -64.69 11.23
N GLU A 2 -36.01 -64.13 12.17
CA GLU A 2 -35.74 -62.74 12.68
C GLU A 2 -34.42 -62.58 13.46
N LYS A 3 -33.99 -63.56 14.27
CA LYS A 3 -32.70 -63.49 15.02
C LYS A 3 -31.47 -63.43 14.11
N LYS A 4 -31.52 -64.06 12.93
CA LYS A 4 -30.39 -64.05 11.97
C LYS A 4 -30.24 -62.70 11.26
N ILE A 5 -31.36 -62.00 11.04
CA ILE A 5 -31.40 -60.69 10.38
C ILE A 5 -30.80 -59.63 11.32
N PHE A 6 -31.10 -59.66 12.63
CA PHE A 6 -30.54 -58.71 13.59
C PHE A 6 -29.03 -58.88 13.76
N VAL A 7 -28.50 -60.09 13.74
CA VAL A 7 -27.04 -60.37 13.82
C VAL A 7 -26.34 -59.86 12.56
N ALA A 8 -26.95 -60.02 11.38
CA ALA A 8 -26.36 -59.54 10.12
C ALA A 8 -26.35 -58.03 10.04
N ILE A 9 -27.38 -57.33 10.49
CA ILE A 9 -27.44 -55.89 10.57
C ILE A 9 -26.42 -55.33 11.59
N GLY A 10 -26.32 -55.93 12.77
CA GLY A 10 -25.32 -55.52 13.79
C GLY A 10 -23.86 -55.67 13.32
N ALA A 11 -23.56 -56.76 12.61
CA ALA A 11 -22.22 -56.98 12.03
C ALA A 11 -21.90 -55.96 10.90
N ALA A 12 -22.88 -55.63 10.04
CA ALA A 12 -22.70 -54.65 9.00
C ALA A 12 -22.42 -53.24 9.55
N ILE A 13 -23.12 -52.84 10.61
CA ILE A 13 -22.91 -51.55 11.28
C ILE A 13 -21.54 -51.50 11.95
N ALA A 14 -21.13 -52.58 12.63
CA ALA A 14 -19.80 -52.64 13.29
C ALA A 14 -18.66 -52.55 12.25
N ILE A 15 -18.79 -53.18 11.10
CA ILE A 15 -17.81 -53.10 10.01
C ILE A 15 -17.76 -51.70 9.40
N ALA A 16 -18.91 -51.05 9.21
CA ALA A 16 -18.97 -49.67 8.69
C ALA A 16 -18.33 -48.70 9.63
N VAL A 17 -18.52 -48.81 10.96
CA VAL A 17 -17.88 -47.97 11.95
C VAL A 17 -16.37 -48.23 12.02
N ALA A 18 -15.95 -49.48 11.90
CA ALA A 18 -14.51 -49.85 11.87
C ALA A 18 -13.80 -49.30 10.61
N ILE A 19 -14.46 -49.30 9.45
CA ILE A 19 -13.93 -48.72 8.19
C ILE A 19 -13.85 -47.20 8.28
N LEU A 20 -14.84 -46.53 8.86
CA LEU A 20 -14.79 -45.09 9.09
C LEU A 20 -13.69 -44.68 10.08
N GLY A 21 -13.38 -45.50 11.08
CA GLY A 21 -12.28 -45.25 12.03
C GLY A 21 -10.88 -45.55 11.47
N LEU A 22 -10.80 -46.27 10.35
CA LEU A 22 -9.53 -46.60 9.66
C LEU A 22 -9.22 -45.66 8.48
N LEU A 23 -10.15 -44.76 8.12
CA LEU A 23 -9.85 -43.72 7.14
C LEU A 23 -8.73 -42.86 7.73
N PRO A 24 -7.59 -42.69 7.03
CA PRO A 24 -6.58 -41.77 7.49
C PRO A 24 -7.23 -40.40 7.64
N ASN A 25 -7.07 -39.79 8.81
CA ASN A 25 -7.40 -38.38 9.02
C ASN A 25 -6.49 -37.59 8.07
N THR A 26 -6.87 -37.50 6.79
CA THR A 26 -6.23 -36.55 5.90
C THR A 26 -6.52 -35.17 6.48
N PRO A 27 -5.51 -34.44 6.93
CA PRO A 27 -5.72 -33.08 7.43
C PRO A 27 -6.47 -32.33 6.31
N THR A 28 -7.61 -31.77 6.64
CA THR A 28 -8.33 -30.89 5.71
C THR A 28 -7.32 -29.85 5.22
N PRO A 29 -7.07 -29.76 3.91
CA PRO A 29 -6.13 -28.76 3.41
C PRO A 29 -6.54 -27.41 3.98
N ALA A 30 -5.59 -26.70 4.59
CA ALA A 30 -5.84 -25.35 5.07
C ALA A 30 -6.43 -24.55 3.91
N PRO A 31 -7.49 -23.75 4.14
CA PRO A 31 -8.10 -22.96 3.09
C PRO A 31 -7.00 -22.15 2.40
N GLN A 32 -6.82 -22.34 1.10
CA GLN A 32 -5.88 -21.55 0.32
C GLN A 32 -6.39 -20.11 0.31
N VAL A 33 -5.69 -19.22 0.99
CA VAL A 33 -5.99 -17.80 0.96
C VAL A 33 -5.55 -17.25 -0.39
N THR A 34 -6.53 -16.83 -1.20
CA THR A 34 -6.25 -16.16 -2.47
C THR A 34 -5.87 -14.71 -2.20
N GLN A 35 -4.75 -14.28 -2.76
CA GLN A 35 -4.35 -12.88 -2.69
C GLN A 35 -5.40 -11.98 -3.36
N ASN A 36 -5.69 -10.84 -2.71
CA ASN A 36 -6.61 -9.85 -3.23
C ASN A 36 -5.85 -8.53 -3.47
N GLU A 37 -5.74 -8.12 -4.72
CA GLU A 37 -5.05 -6.88 -5.11
C GLU A 37 -5.71 -5.60 -4.55
N LYS A 38 -6.95 -5.69 -4.09
CA LYS A 38 -7.64 -4.60 -3.39
C LYS A 38 -7.31 -4.54 -1.89
N LEU A 39 -6.75 -5.63 -1.33
CA LEU A 39 -6.28 -5.67 0.05
C LEU A 39 -4.82 -5.27 0.09
N GLY A 40 -4.57 -4.03 0.49
CA GLY A 40 -3.23 -3.49 0.69
C GLY A 40 -2.82 -3.47 2.14
N ILE A 41 -1.53 -3.60 2.36
CA ILE A 41 -0.90 -3.48 3.67
C ILE A 41 0.31 -2.54 3.59
N ILE A 42 0.76 -2.08 4.74
CA ILE A 42 2.08 -1.47 4.91
C ILE A 42 2.92 -2.48 5.69
N VAL A 43 4.01 -2.95 5.09
CA VAL A 43 4.94 -3.83 5.80
C VAL A 43 5.84 -2.97 6.68
N ASN A 44 5.49 -2.88 7.96
CA ASN A 44 6.30 -2.23 8.98
C ASN A 44 7.12 -3.26 9.71
N THR A 45 8.37 -2.93 9.93
CA THR A 45 9.28 -3.79 10.69
C THR A 45 9.20 -3.50 12.19
N PRO A 46 9.25 -4.52 13.07
CA PRO A 46 9.05 -4.34 14.51
C PRO A 46 10.18 -3.61 15.22
N SER A 47 11.30 -3.37 14.56
CA SER A 47 12.46 -2.68 15.11
C SER A 47 13.20 -1.87 14.06
N ARG A 48 14.02 -0.90 14.50
CA ARG A 48 14.86 -0.09 13.60
C ARG A 48 16.00 -0.87 12.96
N ALA A 49 16.44 -1.97 13.58
CA ALA A 49 17.47 -2.86 13.06
C ALA A 49 16.81 -4.20 12.68
N VAL A 50 16.51 -4.35 11.40
CA VAL A 50 15.86 -5.54 10.87
C VAL A 50 16.83 -6.28 9.96
N THR A 51 16.91 -7.62 10.14
CA THR A 51 17.66 -8.45 9.22
C THR A 51 16.88 -8.63 7.90
N LEU A 52 17.61 -8.93 6.83
CA LEU A 52 16.97 -9.25 5.55
C LEU A 52 16.02 -10.47 5.66
N GLU A 53 16.32 -11.41 6.53
CA GLU A 53 15.48 -12.60 6.78
C GLU A 53 14.16 -12.20 7.42
N GLN A 54 14.19 -11.42 8.49
CA GLN A 54 12.96 -10.89 9.13
C GLN A 54 12.11 -10.08 8.15
N LEU A 55 12.74 -9.34 7.26
CA LEU A 55 12.03 -8.59 6.23
C LEU A 55 11.37 -9.54 5.22
N LYS A 56 12.07 -10.56 4.75
CA LYS A 56 11.51 -11.62 3.88
C LYS A 56 10.31 -12.31 4.51
N ASP A 57 10.42 -12.66 5.79
CA ASP A 57 9.34 -13.32 6.53
C ASP A 57 8.10 -12.43 6.64
N ALA A 58 8.28 -11.14 6.90
CA ALA A 58 7.18 -10.18 6.97
C ALA A 58 6.43 -10.06 5.64
N TYR A 59 7.15 -10.01 4.51
CA TYR A 59 6.53 -9.98 3.19
C TYR A 59 5.82 -11.29 2.82
N ALA A 60 6.43 -12.43 3.17
CA ALA A 60 5.81 -13.73 2.97
C ALA A 60 4.53 -13.88 3.80
N GLU A 61 4.56 -13.47 5.08
CA GLU A 61 3.39 -13.49 5.96
C GLU A 61 2.26 -12.63 5.39
N ALA A 62 2.56 -11.43 4.92
CA ALA A 62 1.59 -10.54 4.28
C ALA A 62 0.87 -11.22 3.11
N SER A 63 1.65 -11.83 2.21
CA SER A 63 1.13 -12.55 1.06
C SER A 63 0.27 -13.75 1.47
N THR A 64 0.72 -14.55 2.43
CA THR A 64 -0.01 -15.75 2.92
C THR A 64 -1.32 -15.37 3.63
N ARG A 65 -1.43 -14.16 4.18
CA ARG A 65 -2.67 -13.61 4.77
C ARG A 65 -3.62 -13.00 3.73
N GLY A 66 -3.28 -13.10 2.45
CA GLY A 66 -4.15 -12.68 1.35
C GLY A 66 -3.95 -11.25 0.89
N ALA A 67 -2.94 -10.53 1.38
CA ALA A 67 -2.59 -9.23 0.82
C ALA A 67 -2.10 -9.40 -0.62
N GLY A 68 -2.65 -8.62 -1.54
CA GLY A 68 -2.21 -8.57 -2.94
C GLY A 68 -1.49 -7.27 -3.27
N ARG A 69 -1.36 -6.35 -2.29
CA ARG A 69 -0.77 -5.02 -2.48
C ARG A 69 0.02 -4.59 -1.26
N ASN A 70 1.12 -3.87 -1.49
CA ASN A 70 1.87 -3.16 -0.47
C ASN A 70 1.87 -1.65 -0.76
N ASN A 71 1.57 -0.84 0.25
CA ASN A 71 1.76 0.61 0.18
C ASN A 71 3.17 0.92 0.64
N LEU A 72 4.05 1.23 -0.31
CA LEU A 72 5.47 1.43 -0.06
C LEU A 72 5.83 2.91 0.00
N TYR A 73 6.28 3.35 1.16
CA TYR A 73 6.78 4.71 1.37
C TYR A 73 8.22 4.82 0.88
N LEU A 74 8.46 5.75 -0.05
CA LEU A 74 9.80 6.13 -0.49
C LEU A 74 9.99 7.62 -0.26
N PHE A 75 10.99 7.98 0.51
CA PHE A 75 11.34 9.37 0.79
C PHE A 75 12.34 9.88 -0.24
N TRP A 76 12.10 11.09 -0.73
CA TRP A 76 12.91 11.66 -1.81
C TRP A 76 14.37 11.84 -1.45
N ASP A 77 14.66 12.32 -0.25
CA ASP A 77 16.02 12.50 0.28
C ASP A 77 16.82 11.19 0.34
N HIS A 78 16.15 10.06 0.54
CA HIS A 78 16.79 8.74 0.52
C HIS A 78 17.02 8.21 -0.89
N ILE A 79 16.08 8.51 -1.82
CA ILE A 79 16.15 8.03 -3.21
C ILE A 79 17.14 8.85 -4.04
N GLU A 80 17.18 10.16 -3.86
CA GLU A 80 18.00 11.09 -4.63
C GLU A 80 18.83 12.00 -3.69
N PRO A 81 19.80 11.44 -2.94
CA PRO A 81 20.57 12.18 -1.96
C PRO A 81 21.41 13.30 -2.58
N GLN A 82 21.75 13.20 -3.87
CA GLN A 82 22.40 14.23 -4.67
C GLN A 82 21.63 14.40 -5.98
N GLN A 83 21.63 15.60 -6.53
CA GLN A 83 20.90 15.91 -7.75
C GLN A 83 21.25 14.93 -8.88
N ASP A 84 20.23 14.31 -9.47
CA ASP A 84 20.34 13.33 -10.57
C ASP A 84 21.15 12.06 -10.23
N GLN A 85 21.42 11.81 -8.94
CA GLN A 85 22.09 10.60 -8.46
C GLN A 85 21.17 9.79 -7.57
N TYR A 86 20.60 8.73 -8.15
CA TYR A 86 19.66 7.87 -7.44
C TYR A 86 20.36 6.75 -6.67
N ASN A 87 19.95 6.57 -5.41
CA ASN A 87 20.33 5.44 -4.57
C ASN A 87 19.24 4.37 -4.58
N TRP A 88 19.40 3.36 -5.40
CA TRP A 88 18.42 2.29 -5.56
C TRP A 88 18.60 1.11 -4.61
N ARG A 89 19.67 1.08 -3.83
CA ARG A 89 20.06 -0.10 -3.06
C ARG A 89 18.92 -0.69 -2.21
N ASP A 90 18.35 0.12 -1.36
CA ASP A 90 17.32 -0.35 -0.43
C ASP A 90 15.97 -0.54 -1.15
N THR A 91 15.69 0.32 -2.11
CA THR A 91 14.49 0.22 -2.95
C THR A 91 14.51 -1.05 -3.82
N ASP A 92 15.65 -1.43 -4.40
CA ASP A 92 15.79 -2.69 -5.16
C ASP A 92 15.47 -3.91 -4.30
N ILE A 93 15.89 -3.93 -3.02
CA ILE A 93 15.55 -4.98 -2.08
C ILE A 93 14.04 -5.02 -1.83
N LEU A 94 13.43 -3.89 -1.48
CA LEU A 94 12.00 -3.80 -1.19
C LEU A 94 11.15 -4.19 -2.41
N MET A 95 11.50 -3.71 -3.59
CA MET A 95 10.78 -4.04 -4.83
C MET A 95 10.93 -5.52 -5.20
N SER A 96 12.11 -6.12 -4.97
CA SER A 96 12.32 -7.56 -5.15
C SER A 96 11.46 -8.39 -4.20
N LEU A 97 11.32 -7.96 -2.94
CA LEU A 97 10.46 -8.63 -1.98
C LEU A 97 8.98 -8.55 -2.36
N ASN A 98 8.52 -7.40 -2.83
CA ASN A 98 7.15 -7.25 -3.36
C ASN A 98 6.93 -8.20 -4.54
N LYS A 99 7.83 -8.19 -5.52
CA LYS A 99 7.73 -9.03 -6.72
C LYS A 99 7.72 -10.53 -6.37
N ASN A 100 8.62 -10.98 -5.48
CA ASN A 100 8.74 -12.38 -5.09
C ASN A 100 7.51 -12.90 -4.33
N ASN A 101 6.74 -11.99 -3.71
CA ASN A 101 5.51 -12.32 -2.99
C ASN A 101 4.23 -11.96 -3.77
N ASN A 102 4.33 -11.65 -5.06
CA ASN A 102 3.23 -11.27 -5.95
C ASN A 102 2.41 -10.07 -5.41
N LEU A 103 3.07 -9.12 -4.76
CA LEU A 103 2.44 -7.91 -4.26
C LEU A 103 2.56 -6.80 -5.31
N LYS A 104 1.44 -6.22 -5.71
CA LYS A 104 1.42 -4.93 -6.41
C LYS A 104 1.92 -3.82 -5.47
N VAL A 105 2.42 -2.74 -6.03
CA VAL A 105 2.92 -1.62 -5.22
C VAL A 105 2.10 -0.37 -5.49
N THR A 106 1.54 0.21 -4.42
CA THR A 106 1.16 1.61 -4.37
C THR A 106 2.35 2.38 -3.84
N LEU A 107 2.97 3.17 -4.68
CA LEU A 107 4.09 4.03 -4.29
C LEU A 107 3.57 5.23 -3.52
N TYR A 108 3.99 5.39 -2.29
CA TYR A 108 3.73 6.59 -1.50
C TYR A 108 4.98 7.49 -1.59
N PHE A 109 5.00 8.33 -2.64
CA PHE A 109 6.06 9.31 -2.87
C PHE A 109 5.47 10.71 -2.63
N SER A 110 5.29 11.02 -1.34
CA SER A 110 4.51 12.18 -0.95
C SER A 110 5.37 13.45 -0.86
N ILE A 111 4.90 14.49 -1.52
CA ILE A 111 5.46 15.85 -1.45
C ILE A 111 4.98 16.56 -0.19
N ILE A 112 3.77 16.26 0.26
CA ILE A 112 3.21 16.72 1.53
C ILE A 112 3.07 15.52 2.46
N ASN A 113 3.54 15.63 3.69
CA ASN A 113 3.41 14.60 4.72
C ASN A 113 2.80 15.21 5.99
N GLY A 114 1.48 15.16 6.08
CA GLY A 114 0.74 15.81 7.16
C GLY A 114 0.90 17.33 7.10
N ARG A 115 1.46 17.93 8.14
CA ARG A 115 1.61 19.40 8.24
C ARG A 115 2.86 19.95 7.57
N ILE A 116 3.69 19.11 6.99
CA ILE A 116 4.97 19.53 6.40
C ILE A 116 5.03 19.25 4.90
N VAL A 117 5.73 20.10 4.19
CA VAL A 117 6.15 19.89 2.82
C VAL A 117 7.55 19.24 2.84
N GLY A 118 7.72 18.10 2.20
CA GLY A 118 8.95 17.30 2.26
C GLY A 118 8.76 15.98 3.04
N PRO A 119 9.87 15.30 3.44
CA PRO A 119 11.26 15.75 3.35
C PRO A 119 11.80 15.82 1.92
N TYR A 120 12.60 16.83 1.66
CA TYR A 120 13.30 17.02 0.40
C TYR A 120 14.80 16.73 0.57
N PRO A 121 15.51 16.33 -0.53
CA PRO A 121 16.96 16.28 -0.53
C PRO A 121 17.58 17.64 -0.20
N GLU A 122 18.67 17.68 0.56
CA GLU A 122 19.33 18.93 0.97
C GLU A 122 19.71 19.84 -0.21
N TRP A 123 20.11 19.25 -1.35
CA TRP A 123 20.46 19.99 -2.56
C TRP A 123 19.29 20.78 -3.17
N MET A 124 18.04 20.43 -2.82
CA MET A 124 16.84 21.10 -3.32
C MET A 124 16.48 22.34 -2.51
N GLY A 125 16.94 22.46 -1.26
CA GLY A 125 16.56 23.49 -0.32
C GLY A 125 15.12 23.38 0.13
N LEU A 126 14.40 24.50 0.19
CA LEU A 126 12.97 24.57 0.53
C LEU A 126 12.18 25.02 -0.71
N PRO A 127 11.83 24.10 -1.63
CA PRO A 127 11.10 24.46 -2.83
C PRO A 127 9.65 24.80 -2.50
N GLY A 128 9.13 25.88 -3.10
CA GLY A 128 7.69 26.14 -3.16
C GLY A 128 7.02 25.37 -4.28
N PHE A 129 5.68 25.28 -4.22
CA PHE A 129 4.90 24.74 -5.34
C PHE A 129 5.08 25.61 -6.58
N GLY A 130 5.60 25.04 -7.66
CA GLY A 130 5.83 25.71 -8.93
C GLY A 130 6.65 24.86 -9.88
N THR A 131 6.87 25.36 -11.08
CA THR A 131 7.44 24.61 -12.23
C THR A 131 8.74 23.84 -11.91
N SER A 132 9.62 24.41 -11.08
CA SER A 132 10.86 23.71 -10.71
C SER A 132 10.60 22.46 -9.89
N LEU A 133 9.67 22.52 -8.92
CA LEU A 133 9.29 21.35 -8.11
C LEU A 133 8.50 20.35 -8.95
N GLU A 134 7.58 20.82 -9.81
CA GLU A 134 6.82 19.97 -10.73
C GLU A 134 7.73 19.12 -11.59
N GLN A 135 8.67 19.74 -12.31
CA GLN A 135 9.61 19.04 -13.20
C GLN A 135 10.48 18.02 -12.46
N LYS A 136 10.98 18.38 -11.28
CA LYS A 136 11.77 17.46 -10.45
C LYS A 136 10.93 16.29 -9.95
N THR A 137 9.70 16.55 -9.50
CA THR A 137 8.76 15.50 -9.04
C THR A 137 8.45 14.53 -10.17
N VAL A 138 8.09 15.03 -11.34
CA VAL A 138 7.83 14.19 -12.52
C VAL A 138 9.06 13.37 -12.87
N LYS A 139 10.24 13.97 -12.93
CA LYS A 139 11.50 13.28 -13.26
C LYS A 139 11.80 12.13 -12.29
N THR A 140 11.67 12.38 -11.00
CA THR A 140 12.00 11.37 -9.99
C THR A 140 10.97 10.24 -9.97
N ILE A 141 9.66 10.55 -10.03
CA ILE A 141 8.61 9.54 -10.11
C ILE A 141 8.72 8.73 -11.40
N ASP A 142 8.98 9.37 -12.54
CA ASP A 142 9.23 8.70 -13.84
C ASP A 142 10.41 7.71 -13.74
N ALA A 143 11.52 8.10 -13.12
CA ALA A 143 12.66 7.24 -12.91
C ALA A 143 12.31 6.00 -12.04
N ILE A 144 11.52 6.20 -10.99
CA ILE A 144 11.08 5.11 -10.10
C ILE A 144 10.16 4.15 -10.86
N ILE A 145 9.10 4.65 -11.52
CA ILE A 145 8.13 3.82 -12.25
C ILE A 145 8.80 3.06 -13.40
N SER A 146 9.67 3.74 -14.18
CA SER A 146 10.39 3.13 -15.29
C SER A 146 11.33 2.01 -14.85
N ARG A 147 11.85 2.07 -13.62
CA ARG A 147 12.68 1.02 -13.05
C ARG A 147 11.87 -0.17 -12.53
N TYR A 148 10.67 0.06 -11.98
CA TYR A 148 9.93 -0.96 -11.24
C TYR A 148 8.51 -1.16 -11.80
N GLY A 149 8.38 -2.08 -12.75
CA GLY A 149 7.11 -2.38 -13.43
C GLY A 149 6.01 -3.04 -12.57
N ILE A 150 6.22 -3.20 -11.25
CA ILE A 150 5.21 -3.70 -10.30
C ILE A 150 4.42 -2.56 -9.63
N ILE A 151 4.83 -1.30 -9.83
CA ILE A 151 4.11 -0.13 -9.37
C ILE A 151 2.93 0.11 -10.32
N ASP A 152 1.72 0.19 -9.79
CA ASP A 152 0.51 0.47 -10.55
C ASP A 152 -0.22 1.73 -10.09
N SER A 153 0.20 2.30 -8.97
CA SER A 153 -0.39 3.51 -8.41
C SER A 153 0.62 4.34 -7.60
N VAL A 154 0.42 5.66 -7.58
CA VAL A 154 1.28 6.62 -6.89
C VAL A 154 0.43 7.59 -6.06
N ILE A 155 0.83 7.84 -4.83
CA ILE A 155 0.27 8.88 -3.96
C ILE A 155 1.28 10.02 -3.89
N ILE A 156 0.86 11.24 -4.30
CA ILE A 156 1.71 12.43 -4.36
C ILE A 156 1.50 13.33 -3.14
N GLY A 157 0.29 13.43 -2.63
CA GLY A 157 -0.02 14.18 -1.42
C GLY A 157 -0.47 13.29 -0.28
N GLY A 158 0.18 13.37 0.87
CA GLY A 158 -0.11 12.57 2.06
C GLY A 158 -0.74 13.39 3.18
N GLN A 159 -1.94 12.97 3.65
CA GLN A 159 -2.68 13.66 4.71
C GLN A 159 -2.89 15.14 4.41
N LEU A 160 -3.38 15.43 3.20
CA LEU A 160 -3.60 16.80 2.70
C LEU A 160 -4.54 17.62 3.58
N ASP A 161 -5.50 16.98 4.21
CA ASP A 161 -6.40 17.58 5.20
C ASP A 161 -5.65 18.28 6.34
N SER A 162 -4.59 17.66 6.83
CA SER A 162 -3.77 18.23 7.90
C SER A 162 -2.93 19.42 7.43
N TYR A 163 -2.49 19.40 6.17
CA TYR A 163 -1.73 20.51 5.60
C TYR A 163 -2.64 21.71 5.30
N PHE A 164 -3.78 21.48 4.71
CA PHE A 164 -4.72 22.54 4.35
C PHE A 164 -5.41 23.19 5.54
N ASP A 165 -5.56 22.47 6.64
CA ASP A 165 -6.07 23.03 7.89
C ASP A 165 -5.14 24.10 8.49
N ASP A 166 -3.84 23.94 8.33
CA ASP A 166 -2.84 24.90 8.78
C ASP A 166 -2.51 25.97 7.71
N GLU A 167 -2.62 25.62 6.42
CA GLU A 167 -2.14 26.42 5.27
C GLU A 167 -3.21 26.52 4.18
N GLU A 168 -4.41 27.01 4.52
CA GLU A 168 -5.55 27.14 3.59
C GLU A 168 -5.19 27.90 2.30
N GLY A 169 -4.33 28.91 2.40
CA GLY A 169 -3.82 29.67 1.25
C GLY A 169 -3.01 28.86 0.26
N SER A 170 -2.52 27.68 0.64
CA SER A 170 -1.70 26.81 -0.21
C SER A 170 -2.51 25.78 -1.02
N VAL A 171 -3.82 25.66 -0.78
CA VAL A 171 -4.69 24.70 -1.49
C VAL A 171 -4.64 24.91 -2.99
N GLY A 172 -4.82 26.15 -3.45
CA GLY A 172 -4.78 26.51 -4.87
C GLY A 172 -3.43 26.20 -5.52
N LEU A 173 -2.32 26.52 -4.83
CA LEU A 173 -0.98 26.26 -5.31
C LEU A 173 -0.70 24.75 -5.43
N TYR A 174 -1.13 23.96 -4.44
CA TYR A 174 -0.97 22.52 -4.49
C TYR A 174 -1.85 21.88 -5.58
N LYS A 175 -3.05 22.37 -5.81
CA LYS A 175 -3.93 21.90 -6.90
C LYS A 175 -3.27 22.07 -8.26
N GLU A 176 -2.75 23.26 -8.55
CA GLU A 176 -2.04 23.56 -9.79
C GLU A 176 -0.83 22.64 -9.96
N PHE A 177 0.00 22.54 -8.91
CA PHE A 177 1.12 21.62 -8.86
C PHE A 177 0.70 20.18 -9.15
N PHE A 178 -0.33 19.67 -8.45
CA PHE A 178 -0.81 18.30 -8.63
C PHE A 178 -1.31 18.04 -10.05
N GLN A 179 -2.09 18.95 -10.63
CA GLN A 179 -2.62 18.83 -11.99
C GLN A 179 -1.50 18.79 -13.05
N ASN A 180 -0.47 19.63 -12.90
CA ASN A 180 0.66 19.66 -13.81
C ASN A 180 1.46 18.35 -13.72
N VAL A 181 1.80 17.88 -12.51
CA VAL A 181 2.50 16.62 -12.29
C VAL A 181 1.66 15.44 -12.79
N TYR A 182 0.36 15.40 -12.48
CA TYR A 182 -0.57 14.38 -12.97
C TYR A 182 -0.57 14.29 -14.49
N THR A 183 -0.73 15.43 -15.16
CA THR A 183 -0.83 15.50 -16.62
C THR A 183 0.45 14.97 -17.28
N GLU A 184 1.62 15.41 -16.82
CA GLU A 184 2.90 14.96 -17.37
C GLU A 184 3.17 13.47 -17.12
N LEU A 185 2.89 12.98 -15.91
CA LEU A 185 3.05 11.56 -15.59
C LEU A 185 2.08 10.67 -16.36
N LYS A 186 0.83 11.09 -16.58
CA LYS A 186 -0.14 10.34 -17.39
C LYS A 186 0.25 10.28 -18.87
N GLN A 187 0.94 11.30 -19.41
CA GLN A 187 1.49 11.25 -20.77
C GLN A 187 2.59 10.19 -20.91
N LYS A 188 3.41 10.01 -19.88
CA LYS A 188 4.51 9.02 -19.86
C LYS A 188 4.06 7.61 -19.47
N HIS A 189 3.13 7.54 -18.53
CA HIS A 189 2.66 6.32 -17.88
C HIS A 189 1.12 6.30 -17.81
N PRO A 190 0.41 6.10 -18.93
CA PRO A 190 -1.06 6.22 -18.99
C PRO A 190 -1.79 5.24 -18.08
N ASP A 191 -1.20 4.08 -17.80
CA ASP A 191 -1.82 3.02 -17.01
C ASP A 191 -1.62 3.19 -15.49
N ILE A 192 -0.66 4.03 -15.07
CA ILE A 192 -0.40 4.28 -13.65
C ILE A 192 -1.52 5.17 -13.08
N LYS A 193 -2.07 4.75 -11.96
CA LYS A 193 -3.05 5.56 -11.21
C LYS A 193 -2.33 6.53 -10.28
N ILE A 194 -2.81 7.78 -10.24
CA ILE A 194 -2.19 8.85 -9.45
C ILE A 194 -3.26 9.49 -8.57
N GLY A 195 -2.96 9.67 -7.29
CA GLY A 195 -3.92 10.19 -6.34
C GLY A 195 -3.30 10.82 -5.10
N ASN A 196 -4.18 11.08 -4.14
CA ASN A 196 -3.85 11.76 -2.89
C ASN A 196 -4.43 11.01 -1.68
N ALA A 197 -3.86 11.25 -0.50
CA ALA A 197 -4.28 10.66 0.76
C ALA A 197 -4.79 11.71 1.75
N PHE A 198 -5.84 11.34 2.48
CA PHE A 198 -6.47 12.14 3.54
C PHE A 198 -6.58 11.30 4.82
N SER A 199 -6.60 11.95 5.98
CA SER A 199 -6.96 11.31 7.25
C SER A 199 -8.47 11.33 7.42
N LEU A 200 -9.11 10.16 7.45
CA LEU A 200 -10.56 10.05 7.59
C LEU A 200 -11.06 10.74 8.87
N ASN A 201 -10.37 10.52 9.99
CA ASN A 201 -10.76 11.11 11.27
C ASN A 201 -10.73 12.64 11.21
N ASN A 202 -9.68 13.22 10.62
CA ASN A 202 -9.53 14.66 10.53
C ASN A 202 -10.56 15.28 9.57
N VAL A 203 -10.77 14.65 8.41
CA VAL A 203 -11.80 15.07 7.45
C VAL A 203 -13.18 15.15 8.10
N LEU A 204 -13.60 14.09 8.80
CA LEU A 204 -14.91 14.03 9.46
C LEU A 204 -15.01 15.00 10.66
N ASN A 205 -13.95 15.12 11.45
CA ASN A 205 -13.99 15.96 12.67
C ASN A 205 -13.97 17.46 12.36
N LYS A 206 -13.42 17.85 11.19
CA LYS A 206 -13.24 19.26 10.79
C LYS A 206 -14.10 19.68 9.59
N ASN A 207 -14.98 18.78 9.10
CA ASN A 207 -15.86 19.01 7.94
C ASN A 207 -15.07 19.41 6.68
N LEU A 208 -13.99 18.66 6.36
CA LEU A 208 -13.11 18.91 5.24
C LEU A 208 -13.44 18.05 4.00
N GLU A 209 -14.66 17.49 3.92
CA GLU A 209 -15.12 16.62 2.84
C GLU A 209 -15.05 17.32 1.47
N HIS A 210 -15.20 18.63 1.44
CA HIS A 210 -15.10 19.41 0.20
C HIS A 210 -13.73 19.28 -0.46
N TYR A 211 -12.62 19.21 0.30
CA TYR A 211 -11.30 18.94 -0.26
C TYR A 211 -11.21 17.53 -0.85
N VAL A 212 -11.80 16.55 -0.17
CA VAL A 212 -11.81 15.17 -0.67
C VAL A 212 -12.53 15.09 -2.02
N MET A 213 -13.71 15.70 -2.11
CA MET A 213 -14.48 15.75 -3.37
C MET A 213 -13.68 16.43 -4.48
N GLU A 214 -13.10 17.59 -4.22
CA GLU A 214 -12.31 18.33 -5.17
C GLU A 214 -11.11 17.55 -5.70
N PHE A 215 -10.32 16.94 -4.81
CA PHE A 215 -9.15 16.15 -5.21
C PHE A 215 -9.51 14.77 -5.83
N SER A 216 -10.71 14.25 -5.59
CA SER A 216 -11.20 13.05 -6.28
C SER A 216 -11.50 13.28 -7.76
N GLU A 217 -11.78 14.54 -8.16
CA GLU A 217 -12.00 14.94 -9.56
C GLU A 217 -10.68 15.25 -10.29
N LEU A 218 -9.62 15.57 -9.55
CA LEU A 218 -8.33 15.98 -10.12
C LEU A 218 -7.39 14.79 -10.42
N GLY A 219 -7.56 13.65 -9.74
CA GLY A 219 -6.74 12.45 -9.87
C GLY A 219 -7.54 11.21 -10.22
N ASP A 220 -6.86 10.08 -10.25
CA ASP A 220 -7.52 8.78 -10.51
C ASP A 220 -8.20 8.21 -9.25
N PHE A 221 -7.77 8.63 -8.06
CA PHE A 221 -8.30 8.16 -6.78
C PHE A 221 -7.93 9.07 -5.61
N VAL A 222 -8.66 8.91 -4.51
CA VAL A 222 -8.28 9.36 -3.17
C VAL A 222 -8.24 8.15 -2.23
N VAL A 223 -7.34 8.17 -1.26
CA VAL A 223 -7.26 7.15 -0.21
C VAL A 223 -7.43 7.79 1.15
N PHE A 224 -7.95 7.02 2.10
CA PHE A 224 -8.06 7.44 3.48
C PHE A 224 -7.11 6.65 4.37
N THR A 225 -6.37 7.36 5.21
CA THR A 225 -5.74 6.77 6.38
C THR A 225 -6.73 6.83 7.55
N TYR A 226 -6.86 5.74 8.27
CA TYR A 226 -7.69 5.65 9.46
C TYR A 226 -6.87 5.10 10.62
N LEU A 227 -6.72 5.91 11.67
CA LEU A 227 -6.04 5.53 12.90
C LEU A 227 -7.08 5.49 14.03
N PRO A 228 -7.53 4.32 14.48
CA PRO A 228 -8.60 4.20 15.50
C PRO A 228 -8.12 4.52 16.93
N VAL A 229 -7.14 5.41 17.07
CA VAL A 229 -6.38 5.63 18.33
C VAL A 229 -7.14 6.49 19.35
N ASP A 230 -8.27 7.09 19.01
CA ASP A 230 -8.88 8.14 19.85
C ASP A 230 -9.76 7.65 21.00
N ARG A 231 -9.72 6.38 21.38
CA ARG A 231 -10.51 5.88 22.52
C ARG A 231 -9.78 4.88 23.39
N ILE A 232 -8.59 5.21 23.88
CA ILE A 232 -8.03 4.62 25.08
C ILE A 232 -7.95 5.74 26.11
N ASN A 233 -9.07 6.03 26.75
CA ASN A 233 -9.16 6.69 28.06
C ASN A 233 -9.33 5.60 29.10
#